data_7a15f103085ee876ca5842c69c48786d
#
_entry.id   7a15f103085ee876ca5842c69c48786d
#
_cell.length_a   1.000
_cell.length_b   1.000
_cell.length_c   1.000
_cell.angle_alpha   90.00
_cell.angle_beta   90.00
_cell.angle_gamma   90.00
#
_symmetry.space_group_name_H-M   'P 1'
#
loop_
_entity.id
_entity.type
_entity.pdbx_description
1 polymer ?
#
loop_
_entity_poly.entity_id
_entity_poly.type
_entity_poly.pdbx_seq_one_letter_code
_entity_poly.pdbx_strand_id
1 'polypeptide(L)'
;NDAVAFGALAAGSRFMAAYPITPASEIMEYMIKKLPLVGGAVIQTEDEIAAATMAIGANFGGVRAFTASAGPGLSLMMEAIGLSGMTEQPLVIVDTQRGGPSTGLPTKQEQSDLMAMVYGTHGEIPKVVIAPSNGEEAFYDTIQAFNIAEELQLPVIIITDLQLSLGKQTVEPFDYSKVEIRRGKIVDSVEDEESKDYFKRYEVTEDGVSPRVLPGLKGGIHHVTGVEHDEQGKPSEATGNRRAQMDKRFRKLEHLRFDNPVHVNAPHDEADV
;
A
#
# COMPACT_ATOMS: atom_id res chain seq x y z
N ASN A 1 -9.02 14.05 -3.18
CA ASN A 1 -8.77 13.15 -4.31
C ASN A 1 -7.61 13.63 -5.19
N ASP A 2 -7.64 14.87 -5.69
CA ASP A 2 -6.58 15.39 -6.57
C ASP A 2 -5.21 15.44 -5.89
N ALA A 3 -5.15 15.83 -4.61
CA ALA A 3 -3.91 15.87 -3.84
C ALA A 3 -3.31 14.47 -3.65
N VAL A 4 -4.13 13.46 -3.34
CA VAL A 4 -3.72 12.05 -3.27
C VAL A 4 -3.20 11.57 -4.62
N ALA A 5 -3.95 11.80 -5.70
CA ALA A 5 -3.55 11.40 -7.05
C ALA A 5 -2.23 12.08 -7.48
N PHE A 6 -2.07 13.35 -7.16
CA PHE A 6 -0.85 14.09 -7.44
C PHE A 6 0.33 13.60 -6.57
N GLY A 7 0.09 13.30 -5.29
CA GLY A 7 1.08 12.66 -4.42
C GLY A 7 1.54 11.31 -4.96
N ALA A 8 0.61 10.47 -5.45
CA ALA A 8 0.95 9.19 -6.08
C ALA A 8 1.82 9.38 -7.35
N LEU A 9 1.50 10.38 -8.18
CA LEU A 9 2.30 10.73 -9.35
C LEU A 9 3.72 11.19 -8.97
N ALA A 10 3.82 12.07 -7.95
CA ALA A 10 5.08 12.58 -7.41
C ALA A 10 5.90 11.46 -6.74
N ALA A 11 5.24 10.51 -6.07
CA ALA A 11 5.86 9.31 -5.51
C ALA A 11 6.42 8.36 -6.58
N GLY A 12 6.27 8.66 -7.85
CA GLY A 12 6.76 7.81 -8.93
C GLY A 12 5.85 6.64 -9.28
N SER A 13 4.56 6.67 -8.89
CA SER A 13 3.60 5.69 -9.40
C SER A 13 3.49 5.76 -10.93
N ARG A 14 3.44 4.60 -11.58
CA ARG A 14 3.30 4.49 -13.04
C ARG A 14 2.18 3.54 -13.46
N PHE A 15 1.47 2.98 -12.48
CA PHE A 15 0.35 2.11 -12.75
C PHE A 15 -0.75 2.31 -11.71
N MET A 16 -1.98 2.41 -12.17
CA MET A 16 -3.17 2.36 -11.33
C MET A 16 -4.17 1.38 -11.95
N ALA A 17 -4.66 0.46 -11.15
CA ALA A 17 -5.82 -0.36 -11.50
C ALA A 17 -6.96 -0.01 -10.53
N ALA A 18 -8.15 0.27 -11.04
CA ALA A 18 -9.28 0.62 -10.18
C ALA A 18 -10.62 0.25 -10.81
N TYR A 19 -11.59 -0.08 -9.96
CA TYR A 19 -13.00 -0.13 -10.32
C TYR A 19 -13.67 1.17 -9.85
N PRO A 20 -14.44 1.85 -10.72
CA PRO A 20 -15.02 3.15 -10.38
C PRO A 20 -16.03 3.05 -9.23
N ILE A 21 -15.81 3.82 -8.18
CA ILE A 21 -16.72 3.93 -7.04
C ILE A 21 -16.65 5.34 -6.46
N THR A 22 -17.83 5.95 -6.20
CA THR A 22 -17.91 7.26 -5.54
C THR A 22 -17.55 7.13 -4.06
N PRO A 23 -16.70 8.03 -3.48
CA PRO A 23 -16.11 9.22 -4.10
C PRO A 23 -14.68 9.03 -4.64
N ALA A 24 -14.14 7.81 -4.71
CA ALA A 24 -12.77 7.53 -5.13
C ALA A 24 -12.52 7.68 -6.63
N SER A 25 -13.57 7.70 -7.48
CA SER A 25 -13.45 7.73 -8.94
C SER A 25 -12.63 8.91 -9.47
N GLU A 26 -12.65 10.06 -8.80
CA GLU A 26 -11.90 11.24 -9.23
C GLU A 26 -10.38 11.02 -9.20
N ILE A 27 -9.88 10.16 -8.30
CA ILE A 27 -8.46 9.77 -8.28
C ILE A 27 -8.11 9.08 -9.61
N MET A 28 -8.94 8.12 -10.04
CA MET A 28 -8.73 7.43 -11.32
C MET A 28 -8.84 8.38 -12.49
N GLU A 29 -9.84 9.27 -12.50
CA GLU A 29 -10.03 10.28 -13.56
C GLU A 29 -8.84 11.24 -13.69
N TYR A 30 -8.24 11.63 -12.57
CA TYR A 30 -7.02 12.42 -12.57
C TYR A 30 -5.86 11.62 -13.16
N MET A 31 -5.68 10.38 -12.72
CA MET A 31 -4.59 9.52 -13.17
C MET A 31 -4.70 9.13 -14.65
N ILE A 32 -5.91 8.92 -15.18
CA ILE A 32 -6.13 8.69 -16.62
C ILE A 32 -5.56 9.84 -17.46
N LYS A 33 -5.67 11.07 -16.98
CA LYS A 33 -5.17 12.27 -17.69
C LYS A 33 -3.66 12.46 -17.53
N LYS A 34 -3.07 12.01 -16.42
CA LYS A 34 -1.69 12.38 -16.04
C LYS A 34 -0.69 11.25 -16.19
N LEU A 35 -1.04 10.00 -15.87
CA LEU A 35 -0.09 8.87 -15.95
C LEU A 35 0.49 8.65 -17.36
N PRO A 36 -0.29 8.73 -18.44
CA PRO A 36 0.28 8.60 -19.79
C PRO A 36 1.37 9.62 -20.12
N LEU A 37 1.32 10.83 -19.53
CA LEU A 37 2.32 11.87 -19.76
C LEU A 37 3.70 11.54 -19.19
N VAL A 38 3.76 10.58 -18.26
CA VAL A 38 5.00 10.11 -17.62
C VAL A 38 5.30 8.63 -17.92
N GLY A 39 4.69 8.10 -18.98
CA GLY A 39 4.91 6.71 -19.41
C GLY A 39 4.19 5.67 -18.57
N GLY A 40 3.20 6.07 -17.79
CA GLY A 40 2.38 5.16 -16.97
C GLY A 40 1.05 4.80 -17.64
N ALA A 41 0.27 3.94 -16.98
CA ALA A 41 -1.02 3.45 -17.45
C ALA A 41 -2.05 3.36 -16.33
N VAL A 42 -3.31 3.57 -16.70
CA VAL A 42 -4.47 3.31 -15.83
C VAL A 42 -5.32 2.23 -16.48
N ILE A 43 -5.71 1.25 -15.69
CA ILE A 43 -6.62 0.17 -16.11
C ILE A 43 -7.89 0.27 -15.29
N GLN A 44 -9.02 0.44 -15.96
CA GLN A 44 -10.31 0.21 -15.33
C GLN A 44 -10.57 -1.30 -15.32
N THR A 45 -10.77 -1.84 -14.13
CA THR A 45 -11.06 -3.26 -13.93
C THR A 45 -12.55 -3.54 -13.87
N GLU A 46 -12.92 -4.81 -13.90
CA GLU A 46 -14.32 -5.23 -13.76
C GLU A 46 -14.77 -5.25 -12.29
N ASP A 47 -13.84 -5.40 -11.36
CA ASP A 47 -14.10 -5.40 -9.92
C ASP A 47 -12.86 -4.97 -9.11
N GLU A 48 -13.04 -4.78 -7.82
CA GLU A 48 -11.98 -4.35 -6.91
C GLU A 48 -10.97 -5.45 -6.59
N ILE A 49 -11.34 -6.71 -6.67
CA ILE A 49 -10.41 -7.84 -6.48
C ILE A 49 -9.38 -7.82 -7.60
N ALA A 50 -9.85 -7.69 -8.84
CA ALA A 50 -8.97 -7.53 -10.00
C ALA A 50 -8.09 -6.29 -9.88
N ALA A 51 -8.62 -5.17 -9.40
CA ALA A 51 -7.86 -3.94 -9.20
C ALA A 51 -6.70 -4.13 -8.22
N ALA A 52 -6.97 -4.69 -7.04
CA ALA A 52 -5.97 -4.92 -6.02
C ALA A 52 -4.90 -5.93 -6.48
N THR A 53 -5.30 -7.03 -7.09
CA THR A 53 -4.37 -8.07 -7.56
C THR A 53 -3.52 -7.60 -8.74
N MET A 54 -4.06 -6.78 -9.65
CA MET A 54 -3.27 -6.12 -10.69
C MET A 54 -2.22 -5.18 -10.10
N ALA A 55 -2.58 -4.39 -9.07
CA ALA A 55 -1.62 -3.52 -8.39
C ALA A 55 -0.51 -4.32 -7.70
N ILE A 56 -0.83 -5.43 -7.04
CA ILE A 56 0.16 -6.36 -6.46
C ILE A 56 1.09 -6.91 -7.56
N GLY A 57 0.53 -7.36 -8.68
CA GLY A 57 1.31 -7.88 -9.81
C GLY A 57 2.25 -6.84 -10.42
N ALA A 58 1.79 -5.60 -10.58
CA ALA A 58 2.62 -4.50 -11.07
C ALA A 58 3.75 -4.15 -10.09
N ASN A 59 3.47 -4.12 -8.78
CA ASN A 59 4.49 -3.93 -7.75
C ASN A 59 5.49 -5.10 -7.72
N PHE A 60 5.05 -6.34 -7.92
CA PHE A 60 5.93 -7.49 -8.09
C PHE A 60 6.88 -7.29 -9.29
N GLY A 61 6.38 -6.76 -10.40
CA GLY A 61 7.17 -6.39 -11.57
C GLY A 61 8.08 -5.17 -11.38
N GLY A 62 8.08 -4.53 -10.21
CA GLY A 62 8.93 -3.38 -9.89
C GLY A 62 8.33 -2.02 -10.24
N VAL A 63 7.08 -1.96 -10.66
CA VAL A 63 6.38 -0.71 -10.95
C VAL A 63 5.57 -0.27 -9.73
N ARG A 64 5.78 0.94 -9.23
CA ARG A 64 4.91 1.51 -8.20
C ARG A 64 3.48 1.58 -8.70
N ALA A 65 2.61 0.83 -8.03
CA ALA A 65 1.21 0.69 -8.41
C ALA A 65 0.30 0.81 -7.19
N PHE A 66 -0.93 1.26 -7.43
CA PHE A 66 -1.93 1.42 -6.38
C PHE A 66 -3.35 1.24 -6.92
N THR A 67 -4.29 1.17 -6.00
CA THR A 67 -5.73 1.22 -6.28
C THR A 67 -6.42 2.19 -5.34
N ALA A 68 -7.63 2.59 -5.68
CA ALA A 68 -8.49 3.43 -4.86
C ALA A 68 -9.92 2.93 -4.90
N SER A 69 -10.58 2.93 -3.75
CA SER A 69 -11.96 2.49 -3.62
C SER A 69 -12.64 3.15 -2.41
N ALA A 70 -13.77 2.61 -1.98
CA ALA A 70 -14.51 2.98 -0.77
C ALA A 70 -14.87 1.70 0.00
N GLY A 71 -15.38 1.81 1.21
CA GLY A 71 -15.67 0.70 2.12
C GLY A 71 -16.21 -0.58 1.47
N PRO A 72 -17.24 -0.54 0.59
CA PRO A 72 -17.73 -1.75 -0.08
C PRO A 72 -16.66 -2.47 -0.89
N GLY A 73 -15.85 -1.72 -1.65
CA GLY A 73 -14.76 -2.30 -2.44
C GLY A 73 -13.61 -2.79 -1.58
N LEU A 74 -13.29 -2.10 -0.48
CA LEU A 74 -12.27 -2.54 0.48
C LEU A 74 -12.68 -3.88 1.11
N SER A 75 -13.96 -4.10 1.39
CA SER A 75 -14.47 -5.38 1.88
C SER A 75 -14.18 -6.52 0.90
N LEU A 76 -14.28 -6.29 -0.41
CA LEU A 76 -13.94 -7.27 -1.44
C LEU A 76 -12.43 -7.50 -1.55
N MET A 77 -11.61 -6.50 -1.26
CA MET A 77 -10.14 -6.57 -1.35
C MET A 77 -9.47 -7.26 -0.15
N MET A 78 -10.18 -7.62 0.91
CA MET A 78 -9.59 -8.10 2.17
C MET A 78 -8.65 -9.29 1.96
N GLU A 79 -8.98 -10.22 1.08
CA GLU A 79 -8.10 -11.36 0.75
C GLU A 79 -6.84 -10.88 0.00
N ALA A 80 -6.99 -9.98 -0.97
CA ALA A 80 -5.85 -9.43 -1.72
C ALA A 80 -4.89 -8.63 -0.81
N ILE A 81 -5.42 -7.92 0.19
CA ILE A 81 -4.60 -7.26 1.23
C ILE A 81 -3.82 -8.32 2.01
N GLY A 82 -4.47 -9.43 2.38
CA GLY A 82 -3.81 -10.58 3.01
C GLY A 82 -2.71 -11.18 2.12
N LEU A 83 -2.97 -11.33 0.82
CA LEU A 83 -2.00 -11.80 -0.16
C LEU A 83 -0.77 -10.89 -0.24
N SER A 84 -0.97 -9.56 -0.27
CA SER A 84 0.13 -8.59 -0.23
C SER A 84 1.02 -8.79 1.00
N GLY A 85 0.41 -8.96 2.18
CA GLY A 85 1.15 -9.22 3.42
C GLY A 85 1.87 -10.58 3.41
N MET A 86 1.23 -11.63 2.91
CA MET A 86 1.81 -12.97 2.85
C MET A 86 2.97 -13.05 1.85
N THR A 87 2.81 -12.48 0.66
CA THR A 87 3.83 -12.47 -0.38
C THR A 87 4.87 -11.34 -0.20
N GLU A 88 4.68 -10.53 0.82
CA GLU A 88 5.55 -9.36 1.12
C GLU A 88 5.75 -8.48 -0.11
N GLN A 89 4.65 -8.21 -0.83
CA GLN A 89 4.64 -7.27 -1.95
C GLN A 89 4.08 -5.92 -1.50
N PRO A 90 4.72 -4.82 -1.90
CA PRO A 90 4.16 -3.49 -1.65
C PRO A 90 2.76 -3.36 -2.22
N LEU A 91 1.87 -2.71 -1.49
CA LEU A 91 0.55 -2.35 -1.99
C LEU A 91 0.10 -1.04 -1.33
N VAL A 92 -0.24 -0.05 -2.12
CA VAL A 92 -0.90 1.17 -1.63
C VAL A 92 -2.37 1.12 -2.05
N ILE A 93 -3.25 1.34 -1.10
CA ILE A 93 -4.70 1.42 -1.32
C ILE A 93 -5.20 2.75 -0.76
N VAL A 94 -6.05 3.42 -1.50
CA VAL A 94 -6.77 4.61 -1.00
C VAL A 94 -8.19 4.21 -0.70
N ASP A 95 -8.58 4.36 0.56
CA ASP A 95 -9.96 4.23 1.03
C ASP A 95 -10.57 5.62 1.16
N THR A 96 -11.59 5.88 0.36
CA THR A 96 -12.36 7.13 0.45
C THR A 96 -13.70 6.83 1.07
N GLN A 97 -13.78 6.98 2.39
CA GLN A 97 -14.95 6.57 3.18
C GLN A 97 -16.23 7.30 2.78
N ARG A 98 -17.33 6.59 2.86
CA ARG A 98 -18.70 7.08 2.65
C ARG A 98 -19.68 6.34 3.55
N GLY A 99 -20.92 6.83 3.64
CA GLY A 99 -21.93 6.21 4.46
C GLY A 99 -22.20 4.74 4.10
N GLY A 100 -22.12 3.85 5.11
CA GLY A 100 -22.47 2.44 5.04
C GLY A 100 -23.89 2.17 5.56
N PRO A 101 -24.26 0.89 5.83
CA PRO A 101 -23.60 -0.35 5.41
C PRO A 101 -23.89 -0.76 3.96
N SER A 102 -23.24 -1.81 3.47
CA SER A 102 -23.33 -2.30 2.08
C SER A 102 -22.87 -1.20 1.10
N THR A 103 -23.56 -0.99 -0.01
CA THR A 103 -23.28 0.12 -0.94
C THR A 103 -23.63 1.49 -0.34
N GLY A 104 -24.44 1.51 0.70
CA GLY A 104 -24.70 2.63 1.59
C GLY A 104 -25.17 3.91 0.93
N LEU A 105 -24.59 5.01 1.32
CA LEU A 105 -24.91 6.37 0.89
C LEU A 105 -23.71 6.99 0.17
N PRO A 106 -23.58 6.81 -1.17
CA PRO A 106 -22.37 7.16 -1.91
C PRO A 106 -21.94 8.64 -1.80
N THR A 107 -22.86 9.53 -1.49
CA THR A 107 -22.66 10.98 -1.42
C THR A 107 -22.89 11.54 -0.01
N LYS A 108 -22.80 10.71 1.02
CA LYS A 108 -22.95 11.13 2.42
C LYS A 108 -21.69 10.81 3.22
N GLN A 109 -21.34 11.76 4.07
CA GLN A 109 -20.19 11.69 4.96
C GLN A 109 -20.37 10.64 6.04
N GLU A 110 -19.39 9.76 6.20
CA GLU A 110 -19.25 8.85 7.34
C GLU A 110 -17.78 8.38 7.43
N GLN A 111 -17.33 8.05 8.63
CA GLN A 111 -15.99 7.51 8.91
C GLN A 111 -16.13 6.18 9.66
N SER A 112 -16.54 5.12 8.96
CA SER A 112 -16.83 3.81 9.57
C SER A 112 -15.84 2.71 9.19
N ASP A 113 -14.90 2.97 8.30
CA ASP A 113 -14.06 1.93 7.71
C ASP A 113 -12.76 1.68 8.50
N LEU A 114 -12.36 2.58 9.41
CA LEU A 114 -11.09 2.52 10.13
C LEU A 114 -10.81 1.16 10.78
N MET A 115 -11.78 0.63 11.53
CA MET A 115 -11.60 -0.65 12.22
C MET A 115 -11.42 -1.81 11.24
N ALA A 116 -12.13 -1.79 10.11
CA ALA A 116 -11.97 -2.76 9.04
C ALA A 116 -10.57 -2.65 8.40
N MET A 117 -10.05 -1.44 8.21
CA MET A 117 -8.72 -1.23 7.63
C MET A 117 -7.61 -1.64 8.60
N VAL A 118 -7.76 -1.37 9.88
CA VAL A 118 -6.76 -1.74 10.90
C VAL A 118 -6.79 -3.24 11.20
N TYR A 119 -7.96 -3.83 11.40
CA TYR A 119 -8.11 -5.20 11.87
C TYR A 119 -8.67 -6.18 10.84
N GLY A 120 -9.12 -5.71 9.70
CA GLY A 120 -9.62 -6.55 8.61
C GLY A 120 -8.55 -7.48 8.04
N THR A 121 -8.96 -8.41 7.24
CA THR A 121 -8.32 -9.62 6.75
C THR A 121 -8.56 -10.83 7.66
N HIS A 122 -8.65 -12.03 7.08
CA HIS A 122 -8.62 -13.26 7.86
C HIS A 122 -7.16 -13.58 8.21
N GLY A 123 -6.89 -13.82 9.46
CA GLY A 123 -5.52 -13.94 9.96
C GLY A 123 -4.81 -12.59 10.08
N GLU A 124 -3.59 -12.63 10.55
CA GLU A 124 -2.82 -11.44 10.92
C GLU A 124 -1.72 -11.15 9.91
N ILE A 125 -1.65 -9.90 9.47
CA ILE A 125 -0.56 -9.36 8.66
C ILE A 125 -0.16 -7.97 9.16
N PRO A 126 1.12 -7.57 9.04
CA PRO A 126 1.50 -6.19 9.27
C PRO A 126 0.93 -5.30 8.17
N LYS A 127 0.33 -4.18 8.54
CA LYS A 127 -0.15 -3.14 7.64
C LYS A 127 -0.08 -1.78 8.31
N VAL A 128 -0.12 -0.73 7.51
CA VAL A 128 -0.09 0.66 7.99
C VAL A 128 -1.33 1.38 7.47
N VAL A 129 -1.96 2.18 8.32
CA VAL A 129 -3.09 3.04 7.96
C VAL A 129 -2.69 4.48 8.23
N ILE A 130 -2.85 5.34 7.24
CA ILE A 130 -2.51 6.76 7.30
C ILE A 130 -3.76 7.58 7.00
N ALA A 131 -4.10 8.52 7.86
CA ALA A 131 -5.30 9.34 7.75
C ALA A 131 -4.92 10.83 7.65
N PRO A 132 -4.71 11.37 6.44
CA PRO A 132 -4.44 12.80 6.27
C PRO A 132 -5.66 13.64 6.67
N SER A 133 -5.41 14.81 7.28
CA SER A 133 -6.46 15.72 7.75
C SER A 133 -6.79 16.86 6.77
N ASN A 134 -5.94 17.10 5.79
CA ASN A 134 -6.08 18.18 4.82
C ASN A 134 -5.42 17.85 3.47
N GLY A 135 -5.56 18.74 2.49
CA GLY A 135 -5.02 18.53 1.15
C GLY A 135 -3.50 18.51 1.06
N GLU A 136 -2.80 19.25 1.92
CA GLU A 136 -1.34 19.25 1.96
C GLU A 136 -0.82 17.92 2.52
N GLU A 137 -1.34 17.47 3.64
CA GLU A 137 -1.04 16.15 4.21
C GLU A 137 -1.38 15.04 3.22
N ALA A 138 -2.54 15.10 2.57
CA ALA A 138 -2.94 14.09 1.57
C ALA A 138 -1.90 13.95 0.45
N PHE A 139 -1.21 15.01 0.05
CA PHE A 139 -0.12 14.95 -0.91
C PHE A 139 1.13 14.26 -0.34
N TYR A 140 1.66 14.74 0.80
CA TYR A 140 2.89 14.20 1.36
C TYR A 140 2.73 12.81 1.96
N ASP A 141 1.62 12.54 2.62
CA ASP A 141 1.30 11.23 3.19
C ASP A 141 1.14 10.16 2.11
N THR A 142 0.64 10.52 0.93
CA THR A 142 0.61 9.60 -0.21
C THR A 142 2.02 9.22 -0.65
N ILE A 143 2.95 10.17 -0.72
CA ILE A 143 4.34 9.88 -1.05
C ILE A 143 4.96 8.97 0.01
N GLN A 144 4.71 9.26 1.28
CA GLN A 144 5.19 8.46 2.39
C GLN A 144 4.59 7.05 2.37
N ALA A 145 3.31 6.90 2.03
CA ALA A 145 2.65 5.60 1.91
C ALA A 145 3.35 4.70 0.88
N PHE A 146 3.72 5.23 -0.29
CA PHE A 146 4.48 4.47 -1.28
C PHE A 146 5.87 4.09 -0.80
N ASN A 147 6.55 4.98 -0.09
CA ASN A 147 7.86 4.69 0.48
C ASN A 147 7.79 3.61 1.54
N ILE A 148 6.87 3.72 2.51
CA ILE A 148 6.65 2.72 3.56
C ILE A 148 6.30 1.37 2.94
N ALA A 149 5.37 1.35 1.98
CA ALA A 149 4.97 0.10 1.32
C ALA A 149 6.16 -0.63 0.68
N GLU A 150 7.04 0.08 0.00
CA GLU A 150 8.22 -0.52 -0.64
C GLU A 150 9.35 -0.84 0.33
N GLU A 151 9.63 0.06 1.27
CA GLU A 151 10.70 -0.17 2.26
C GLU A 151 10.38 -1.33 3.19
N LEU A 152 9.14 -1.43 3.65
CA LEU A 152 8.72 -2.47 4.58
C LEU A 152 8.03 -3.65 3.87
N GLN A 153 7.77 -3.57 2.57
CA GLN A 153 7.15 -4.65 1.79
C GLN A 153 5.85 -5.14 2.43
N LEU A 154 4.89 -4.23 2.58
CA LEU A 154 3.60 -4.48 3.23
C LEU A 154 2.50 -3.58 2.63
N PRO A 155 1.21 -3.89 2.88
CA PRO A 155 0.12 -3.02 2.47
C PRO A 155 0.07 -1.75 3.33
N VAL A 156 -0.11 -0.60 2.66
CA VAL A 156 -0.38 0.70 3.27
C VAL A 156 -1.70 1.23 2.76
N ILE A 157 -2.57 1.62 3.67
CA ILE A 157 -3.90 2.13 3.37
C ILE A 157 -3.95 3.61 3.73
N ILE A 158 -4.26 4.45 2.75
CA ILE A 158 -4.54 5.86 2.98
C ILE A 158 -6.05 5.97 3.15
N ILE A 159 -6.50 6.39 4.33
CA ILE A 159 -7.91 6.51 4.63
C ILE A 159 -8.32 7.98 4.65
N THR A 160 -9.24 8.34 3.77
CA THR A 160 -9.85 9.68 3.68
C THR A 160 -11.36 9.55 3.86
N ASP A 161 -12.05 10.66 3.88
CA ASP A 161 -13.50 10.67 3.85
C ASP A 161 -14.05 11.51 2.70
N LEU A 162 -15.35 11.48 2.50
CA LEU A 162 -16.01 12.21 1.43
C LEU A 162 -15.76 13.71 1.51
N GLN A 163 -15.71 14.30 2.72
CA GLN A 163 -15.50 15.73 2.90
C GLN A 163 -14.09 16.14 2.45
N LEU A 164 -13.06 15.43 2.93
CA LEU A 164 -11.69 15.69 2.52
C LEU A 164 -11.49 15.43 1.03
N SER A 165 -12.06 14.35 0.52
CA SER A 165 -11.87 13.88 -0.85
C SER A 165 -12.47 14.82 -1.90
N LEU A 166 -13.66 15.38 -1.65
CA LEU A 166 -14.36 16.29 -2.55
C LEU A 166 -14.13 17.77 -2.20
N GLY A 167 -13.60 18.04 -1.00
CA GLY A 167 -13.32 19.39 -0.53
C GLY A 167 -12.27 20.10 -1.39
N LYS A 168 -12.44 21.42 -1.55
CA LYS A 168 -11.45 22.27 -2.22
C LYS A 168 -10.85 23.22 -1.19
N GLN A 169 -9.54 23.23 -1.12
CA GLN A 169 -8.77 24.08 -0.23
C GLN A 169 -7.74 24.86 -1.02
N THR A 170 -7.48 26.09 -0.60
CA THR A 170 -6.30 26.82 -1.06
C THR A 170 -5.13 26.37 -0.21
N VAL A 171 -4.08 25.89 -0.84
CA VAL A 171 -2.85 25.44 -0.21
C VAL A 171 -1.67 26.21 -0.81
N GLU A 172 -0.59 26.34 -0.05
CA GLU A 172 0.67 26.79 -0.61
C GLU A 172 1.19 25.81 -1.65
N PRO A 173 1.99 26.26 -2.64
CA PRO A 173 2.60 25.36 -3.61
C PRO A 173 3.39 24.26 -2.89
N PHE A 174 3.20 23.02 -3.33
CA PHE A 174 3.93 21.89 -2.75
C PHE A 174 5.45 22.05 -2.95
N ASP A 175 6.19 21.81 -1.90
CA ASP A 175 7.66 21.83 -1.93
C ASP A 175 8.20 20.48 -2.42
N TYR A 176 8.56 20.44 -3.70
CA TYR A 176 9.10 19.21 -4.32
C TYR A 176 10.49 18.82 -3.79
N SER A 177 11.20 19.71 -3.08
CA SER A 177 12.47 19.34 -2.45
C SER A 177 12.29 18.35 -1.29
N LYS A 178 11.08 18.23 -0.76
CA LYS A 178 10.68 17.27 0.27
C LYS A 178 10.24 15.92 -0.33
N VAL A 179 10.15 15.82 -1.65
CA VAL A 179 9.72 14.58 -2.33
C VAL A 179 10.92 13.67 -2.48
N GLU A 180 10.92 12.57 -1.73
CA GLU A 180 11.94 11.53 -1.81
C GLU A 180 11.29 10.22 -2.24
N ILE A 181 11.95 9.49 -3.16
CA ILE A 181 11.50 8.18 -3.63
C ILE A 181 12.46 7.12 -3.09
N ARG A 182 11.98 6.30 -2.12
CA ARG A 182 12.75 5.22 -1.51
C ARG A 182 12.20 3.87 -1.92
N ARG A 183 13.06 3.03 -2.53
CA ARG A 183 12.66 1.77 -3.15
C ARG A 183 12.91 0.52 -2.28
N GLY A 184 13.40 0.70 -1.07
CA GLY A 184 13.71 -0.39 -0.15
C GLY A 184 14.81 -1.33 -0.66
N LYS A 185 14.77 -2.60 -0.23
CA LYS A 185 15.80 -3.62 -0.51
C LYS A 185 15.60 -4.32 -1.86
N ILE A 186 15.50 -3.57 -2.96
CA ILE A 186 15.56 -4.16 -4.30
C ILE A 186 17.03 -4.43 -4.61
N VAL A 187 17.37 -5.67 -4.94
CA VAL A 187 18.71 -6.07 -5.34
C VAL A 187 18.80 -6.16 -6.86
N ASP A 188 19.89 -5.72 -7.42
CA ASP A 188 20.18 -5.64 -8.85
C ASP A 188 21.19 -6.70 -9.31
N SER A 189 21.77 -7.45 -8.37
CA SER A 189 22.67 -8.57 -8.64
C SER A 189 22.55 -9.64 -7.56
N VAL A 190 22.82 -10.89 -7.93
CA VAL A 190 22.88 -12.05 -7.03
C VAL A 190 24.30 -12.61 -7.12
N GLU A 191 24.97 -12.84 -5.97
CA GLU A 191 26.39 -13.25 -5.92
C GLU A 191 26.67 -14.55 -6.67
N ASP A 192 25.78 -15.54 -6.57
CA ASP A 192 25.89 -16.82 -7.28
C ASP A 192 24.77 -16.95 -8.31
N GLU A 193 24.94 -16.28 -9.45
CA GLU A 193 23.97 -16.29 -10.56
C GLU A 193 23.77 -17.69 -11.20
N GLU A 194 24.72 -18.61 -11.00
CA GLU A 194 24.69 -19.96 -11.56
C GLU A 194 24.24 -21.00 -10.52
N SER A 195 23.94 -20.57 -9.30
CA SER A 195 23.40 -21.44 -8.27
C SER A 195 22.15 -22.15 -8.78
N LYS A 196 22.04 -23.44 -8.44
CA LYS A 196 20.83 -24.22 -8.66
C LYS A 196 19.81 -24.02 -7.54
N ASP A 197 20.18 -23.32 -6.49
CA ASP A 197 19.31 -23.00 -5.37
C ASP A 197 18.45 -21.78 -5.72
N TYR A 198 17.24 -21.78 -5.18
CA TYR A 198 16.34 -20.63 -5.32
C TYR A 198 16.81 -19.47 -4.46
N PHE A 199 16.59 -18.25 -4.95
CA PHE A 199 16.84 -17.03 -4.21
C PHE A 199 15.99 -17.00 -2.93
N LYS A 200 16.60 -16.57 -1.80
CA LYS A 200 15.92 -16.47 -0.52
C LYS A 200 15.09 -15.19 -0.41
N ARG A 201 14.04 -15.12 -1.22
CA ARG A 201 13.13 -13.95 -1.26
C ARG A 201 12.51 -13.63 0.10
N TYR A 202 12.35 -14.63 0.97
CA TYR A 202 11.70 -14.51 2.27
C TYR A 202 12.66 -14.83 3.42
N GLU A 203 13.93 -14.53 3.22
CA GLU A 203 14.97 -14.69 4.23
C GLU A 203 14.56 -14.04 5.57
N VAL A 204 14.79 -14.76 6.67
CA VAL A 204 14.51 -14.23 8.01
C VAL A 204 15.63 -13.29 8.42
N THR A 205 15.42 -12.01 8.21
CA THR A 205 16.38 -10.93 8.49
C THR A 205 16.16 -10.33 9.88
N GLU A 206 17.17 -9.65 10.41
CA GLU A 206 17.10 -8.98 11.70
C GLU A 206 16.06 -7.87 11.72
N ASP A 207 15.96 -7.07 10.66
CA ASP A 207 15.00 -5.98 10.51
C ASP A 207 13.63 -6.41 9.97
N GLY A 208 13.44 -7.70 9.69
CA GLY A 208 12.20 -8.25 9.15
C GLY A 208 11.98 -8.00 7.64
N VAL A 209 12.84 -7.25 6.98
CA VAL A 209 12.70 -6.90 5.56
C VAL A 209 13.66 -7.74 4.72
N SER A 210 13.12 -8.71 4.00
CA SER A 210 13.91 -9.59 3.13
C SER A 210 14.33 -8.88 1.84
N PRO A 211 15.44 -9.28 1.20
CA PRO A 211 15.82 -8.76 -0.11
C PRO A 211 14.76 -9.11 -1.16
N ARG A 212 14.55 -8.20 -2.13
CA ARG A 212 13.59 -8.37 -3.21
C ARG A 212 14.28 -8.29 -4.56
N VAL A 213 14.05 -9.27 -5.41
CA VAL A 213 14.49 -9.26 -6.80
C VAL A 213 13.34 -8.95 -7.73
N LEU A 214 13.63 -8.30 -8.85
CA LEU A 214 12.64 -8.08 -9.90
C LEU A 214 12.70 -9.23 -10.93
N PRO A 215 11.56 -9.57 -11.58
CA PRO A 215 11.53 -10.57 -12.63
C PRO A 215 12.56 -10.26 -13.75
N GLY A 216 13.28 -11.28 -14.15
CA GLY A 216 14.35 -11.15 -15.17
C GLY A 216 15.76 -11.05 -14.61
N LEU A 217 15.93 -10.85 -13.30
CA LEU A 217 17.27 -10.88 -12.70
C LEU A 217 17.80 -12.32 -12.68
N LYS A 218 18.98 -12.53 -13.26
CA LYS A 218 19.66 -13.83 -13.25
C LYS A 218 20.02 -14.23 -11.82
N GLY A 219 19.79 -15.50 -11.45
CA GLY A 219 19.95 -15.98 -10.06
C GLY A 219 18.82 -15.61 -9.12
N GLY A 220 17.86 -14.78 -9.54
CA GLY A 220 16.75 -14.31 -8.69
C GLY A 220 15.50 -15.21 -8.67
N ILE A 221 15.59 -16.43 -9.20
CA ILE A 221 14.43 -17.34 -9.25
C ILE A 221 14.00 -17.76 -7.85
N HIS A 222 12.73 -17.61 -7.53
CA HIS A 222 12.12 -18.00 -6.26
C HIS A 222 10.66 -18.39 -6.47
N HIS A 223 10.08 -19.08 -5.49
CA HIS A 223 8.63 -19.34 -5.48
C HIS A 223 7.87 -18.15 -4.90
N VAL A 224 6.67 -17.93 -5.39
CA VAL A 224 5.71 -16.97 -4.82
C VAL A 224 4.39 -17.70 -4.60
N THR A 225 3.88 -17.64 -3.38
CA THR A 225 2.61 -18.32 -3.02
C THR A 225 1.90 -17.55 -1.92
N GLY A 226 0.57 -17.62 -1.93
CA GLY A 226 -0.28 -17.07 -0.86
C GLY A 226 -0.39 -17.98 0.38
N VAL A 227 0.13 -19.22 0.33
CA VAL A 227 0.22 -20.05 1.54
C VAL A 227 1.52 -19.80 2.31
N GLU A 228 1.59 -20.28 3.54
CA GLU A 228 2.82 -20.16 4.33
C GLU A 228 3.98 -20.90 3.64
N HIS A 229 5.17 -20.30 3.70
CA HIS A 229 6.31 -20.73 2.91
C HIS A 229 7.64 -20.53 3.65
N ASP A 230 8.67 -21.20 3.16
CA ASP A 230 10.03 -21.06 3.64
C ASP A 230 10.74 -19.82 3.04
N GLU A 231 12.02 -19.65 3.34
CA GLU A 231 12.83 -18.52 2.86
C GLU A 231 12.95 -18.45 1.32
N GLN A 232 12.77 -19.56 0.62
CA GLN A 232 12.80 -19.66 -0.85
C GLN A 232 11.40 -19.53 -1.49
N GLY A 233 10.36 -19.37 -0.66
CA GLY A 233 8.96 -19.29 -1.10
C GLY A 233 8.26 -20.63 -1.33
N LYS A 234 8.90 -21.76 -1.00
CA LYS A 234 8.27 -23.08 -1.10
C LYS A 234 7.24 -23.27 0.01
N PRO A 235 6.05 -23.81 -0.26
CA PRO A 235 5.05 -24.09 0.77
C PRO A 235 5.63 -24.88 1.93
N SER A 236 5.33 -24.46 3.16
CA SER A 236 5.84 -25.08 4.38
C SER A 236 4.82 -25.00 5.51
N GLU A 237 4.44 -26.15 6.08
CA GLU A 237 3.54 -26.27 7.22
C GLU A 237 4.31 -26.48 8.54
N ALA A 238 5.65 -26.39 8.52
CA ALA A 238 6.48 -26.58 9.70
C ALA A 238 6.25 -25.47 10.73
N THR A 239 5.90 -25.84 11.97
CA THR A 239 5.57 -24.88 13.04
C THR A 239 6.68 -23.88 13.32
N GLY A 240 7.95 -24.31 13.30
CA GLY A 240 9.10 -23.44 13.48
C GLY A 240 9.22 -22.39 12.37
N ASN A 241 9.02 -22.80 11.11
CA ASN A 241 9.01 -21.91 9.97
C ASN A 241 7.87 -20.89 10.06
N ARG A 242 6.64 -21.34 10.37
CA ARG A 242 5.47 -20.47 10.54
C ARG A 242 5.76 -19.37 11.56
N ARG A 243 6.29 -19.74 12.74
CA ARG A 243 6.65 -18.76 13.77
C ARG A 243 7.71 -17.77 13.26
N ALA A 244 8.81 -18.26 12.71
CA ALA A 244 9.90 -17.41 12.23
C ALA A 244 9.43 -16.42 11.16
N GLN A 245 8.62 -16.86 10.19
CA GLN A 245 8.09 -15.99 9.13
C GLN A 245 7.09 -14.96 9.67
N MET A 246 6.22 -15.34 10.61
CA MET A 246 5.29 -14.39 11.23
C MET A 246 6.03 -13.35 12.06
N ASP A 247 6.95 -13.77 12.93
CA ASP A 247 7.77 -12.86 13.76
C ASP A 247 8.57 -11.89 12.85
N LYS A 248 9.13 -12.39 11.75
CA LYS A 248 9.81 -11.55 10.74
C LYS A 248 8.87 -10.51 10.15
N ARG A 249 7.68 -10.91 9.68
CA ARG A 249 6.73 -9.98 9.06
C ARG A 249 6.30 -8.87 10.01
N PHE A 250 6.01 -9.19 11.28
CA PHE A 250 5.60 -8.18 12.26
C PHE A 250 6.75 -7.29 12.73
N ARG A 251 7.97 -7.79 12.76
CA ARG A 251 9.17 -7.02 13.12
C ARG A 251 9.38 -5.78 12.24
N LYS A 252 8.91 -5.81 11.00
CA LYS A 252 8.94 -4.65 10.08
C LYS A 252 8.35 -3.39 10.72
N LEU A 253 7.29 -3.51 11.52
CA LEU A 253 6.63 -2.39 12.16
C LEU A 253 7.48 -1.72 13.26
N GLU A 254 8.47 -2.41 13.81
CA GLU A 254 9.39 -1.86 14.81
C GLU A 254 10.28 -0.75 14.22
N HIS A 255 10.45 -0.75 12.90
CA HIS A 255 11.24 0.25 12.17
C HIS A 255 10.41 1.42 11.66
N LEU A 256 9.08 1.34 11.79
CA LEU A 256 8.19 2.43 11.41
C LEU A 256 8.35 3.62 12.36
N ARG A 257 8.57 4.80 11.81
CA ARG A 257 8.68 6.05 12.57
C ARG A 257 7.85 7.12 11.89
N PHE A 258 7.13 7.86 12.71
CA PHE A 258 6.45 9.09 12.34
C PHE A 258 6.90 10.20 13.28
N ASP A 259 7.23 11.36 12.74
CA ASP A 259 7.70 12.49 13.55
C ASP A 259 6.57 13.07 14.43
N ASN A 260 5.35 13.14 13.89
CA ASN A 260 4.15 13.58 14.60
C ASN A 260 2.95 12.74 14.15
N PRO A 261 2.75 11.53 14.69
CA PRO A 261 1.70 10.63 14.24
C PRO A 261 0.28 11.09 14.61
N VAL A 262 0.14 12.03 15.52
CA VAL A 262 -1.15 12.57 15.98
C VAL A 262 -1.06 14.09 16.08
N HIS A 263 -2.02 14.77 15.46
CA HIS A 263 -2.16 16.22 15.61
C HIS A 263 -3.10 16.52 16.78
N VAL A 264 -2.61 17.20 17.81
CA VAL A 264 -3.41 17.60 18.97
C VAL A 264 -3.66 19.09 18.88
N ASN A 265 -4.93 19.47 18.73
CA ASN A 265 -5.35 20.88 18.58
C ASN A 265 -5.47 21.67 19.91
N ALA A 266 -5.19 21.02 21.04
CA ALA A 266 -5.18 21.63 22.35
C ALA A 266 -3.86 21.33 23.07
N PRO A 267 -3.46 22.15 24.07
CA PRO A 267 -2.37 21.78 24.97
C PRO A 267 -2.63 20.41 25.59
N HIS A 268 -1.58 19.59 25.73
CA HIS A 268 -1.70 18.21 26.23
C HIS A 268 -2.36 18.08 27.62
N ASP A 269 -2.25 19.14 28.45
CA ASP A 269 -2.86 19.25 29.77
C ASP A 269 -4.32 19.71 29.76
N GLU A 270 -4.83 20.16 28.60
CA GLU A 270 -6.20 20.62 28.39
C GLU A 270 -6.99 19.70 27.45
N ALA A 271 -6.35 18.68 26.88
CA ALA A 271 -7.02 17.74 25.98
C ALA A 271 -7.76 16.65 26.76
N ASP A 272 -9.08 16.66 26.71
CA ASP A 272 -9.93 15.55 27.12
C ASP A 272 -9.99 14.51 25.98
N VAL A 273 -9.17 13.49 26.03
CA VAL A 273 -9.17 12.42 25.04
C VAL A 273 -10.03 11.27 25.50
#